data_b9f84034dffad649f6f57d47c6a85d03
#
_entry.id   b9f84034dffad649f6f57d47c6a85d03
#
_cell.length_a   1.000
_cell.length_b   1.000
_cell.length_c   1.000
_cell.angle_alpha   90.00
_cell.angle_beta   90.00
_cell.angle_gamma   90.00
#
_symmetry.space_group_name_H-M   'P 1'
#
loop_
_entity.id
_entity.type
_entity.pdbx_description
1 polymer ?
#
loop_
_entity_poly.entity_id
_entity_poly.type
_entity_poly.pdbx_seq_one_letter_code
_entity_poly.pdbx_strand_id
1 'polypeptide(L)'
;MDFRDFLNVATALANGRVEAEWRSAVSRAYYAAFHVARQLFDELSFAVPRADRAHGYLWLRPANAGHRDVEEAGNRLNALRRERNRADYDPHVFVSQAIARTHLQRAEEIIQALDAAAIEPVRSQITDAMKLYERDVLKDMTWHP
;
A
#
# COMPACT_ATOMS: atom_id res chain seq x y z
N MET A 1 0.26 16.25 -9.43
CA MET A 1 1.20 15.86 -8.36
C MET A 1 1.43 14.35 -8.43
N ASP A 2 2.66 13.94 -8.32
CA ASP A 2 2.99 12.52 -8.18
C ASP A 2 2.92 12.15 -6.68
N PHE A 3 2.04 11.22 -6.33
CA PHE A 3 1.89 10.79 -4.93
C PHE A 3 3.12 10.07 -4.38
N ARG A 4 4.06 9.67 -5.24
CA ARG A 4 5.37 9.15 -4.80
C ARG A 4 6.17 10.22 -4.05
N ASP A 5 5.87 11.50 -4.27
CA ASP A 5 6.49 12.61 -3.52
C ASP A 5 6.20 12.51 -2.02
N PHE A 6 5.15 11.79 -1.61
CA PHE A 6 4.93 11.50 -0.19
C PHE A 6 6.08 10.71 0.44
N LEU A 7 6.85 9.93 -0.33
CA LEU A 7 8.07 9.29 0.20
C LEU A 7 9.14 10.33 0.57
N ASN A 8 9.28 11.37 -0.24
CA ASN A 8 10.24 12.44 0.06
C ASN A 8 9.84 13.18 1.33
N VAL A 9 8.54 13.46 1.50
CA VAL A 9 8.01 14.07 2.74
C VAL A 9 8.22 13.14 3.92
N ALA A 10 7.93 11.85 3.77
CA ALA A 10 8.12 10.86 4.83
C ALA A 10 9.60 10.77 5.22
N THR A 11 10.52 10.79 4.26
CA THR A 11 11.96 10.75 4.53
C THR A 11 12.41 11.96 5.35
N ALA A 12 11.96 13.16 4.98
CA ALA A 12 12.27 14.38 5.70
C ALA A 12 11.72 14.34 7.15
N LEU A 13 10.49 13.87 7.33
CA LEU A 13 9.85 13.74 8.64
C LEU A 13 10.52 12.65 9.49
N ALA A 14 10.94 11.55 8.91
CA ALA A 14 11.67 10.49 9.62
C ALA A 14 13.03 10.97 10.13
N ASN A 15 13.64 11.94 9.45
CA ASN A 15 14.87 12.59 9.88
C ASN A 15 14.63 13.75 10.85
N GLY A 16 13.39 14.00 11.25
CA GLY A 16 13.03 14.99 12.24
C GLY A 16 13.48 14.63 13.65
N ARG A 17 13.11 15.46 14.62
CA ARG A 17 13.64 15.39 15.99
C ARG A 17 12.58 15.10 17.05
N VAL A 18 11.29 15.12 16.68
CA VAL A 18 10.19 14.97 17.64
C VAL A 18 9.22 13.87 17.18
N GLU A 19 8.52 13.29 18.13
CA GLU A 19 7.60 12.18 17.86
C GLU A 19 6.50 12.55 16.86
N ALA A 20 5.99 13.76 16.88
CA ALA A 20 4.97 14.20 15.92
C ALA A 20 5.47 14.10 14.47
N GLU A 21 6.75 14.41 14.23
CA GLU A 21 7.35 14.26 12.91
C GLU A 21 7.48 12.77 12.53
N TRP A 22 7.89 11.91 13.46
CA TRP A 22 8.02 10.47 13.22
C TRP A 22 6.67 9.82 12.96
N ARG A 23 5.64 10.18 13.71
CA ARG A 23 4.25 9.73 13.45
C ARG A 23 3.77 10.17 12.06
N SER A 24 4.04 11.39 11.70
CA SER A 24 3.67 11.92 10.38
C SER A 24 4.44 11.21 9.26
N ALA A 25 5.70 10.82 9.50
CA ALA A 25 6.48 10.04 8.55
C ALA A 25 5.81 8.69 8.24
N VAL A 26 5.33 7.98 9.26
CA VAL A 26 4.62 6.71 9.08
C VAL A 26 3.37 6.92 8.22
N SER A 27 2.60 7.97 8.52
CA SER A 27 1.38 8.29 7.77
C SER A 27 1.67 8.58 6.29
N ARG A 28 2.65 9.43 6.01
CA ARG A 28 3.01 9.77 4.62
C ARG A 28 3.60 8.59 3.86
N ALA A 29 4.40 7.76 4.51
CA ALA A 29 4.93 6.53 3.92
C ALA A 29 3.80 5.58 3.49
N TYR A 30 2.83 5.36 4.36
CA TYR A 30 1.67 4.54 4.03
C TYR A 30 0.92 5.09 2.80
N TYR A 31 0.63 6.40 2.79
CA TYR A 31 -0.11 6.98 1.67
C TYR A 31 0.66 6.96 0.36
N ALA A 32 1.98 7.01 0.38
CA ALA A 32 2.77 6.79 -0.83
C ALA A 32 2.50 5.40 -1.41
N ALA A 33 2.60 4.36 -0.59
CA ALA A 33 2.33 2.98 -1.02
C ALA A 33 0.87 2.78 -1.44
N PHE A 34 -0.07 3.35 -0.70
CA PHE A 34 -1.51 3.34 -1.01
C PHE A 34 -1.79 3.88 -2.41
N HIS A 35 -1.22 5.04 -2.74
CA HIS A 35 -1.48 5.67 -4.04
C HIS A 35 -0.79 4.94 -5.20
N VAL A 36 0.37 4.33 -4.96
CA VAL A 36 1.01 3.48 -5.97
C VAL A 36 0.14 2.25 -6.26
N ALA A 37 -0.39 1.61 -5.22
CA ALA A 37 -1.31 0.49 -5.39
C ALA A 37 -2.57 0.91 -6.15
N ARG A 38 -3.16 2.04 -5.78
CA ARG A 38 -4.35 2.58 -6.45
C ARG A 38 -4.10 2.83 -7.93
N GLN A 39 -3.00 3.46 -8.26
CA GLN A 39 -2.64 3.72 -9.66
C GLN A 39 -2.46 2.43 -10.45
N LEU A 40 -1.78 1.43 -9.86
CA LEU A 40 -1.62 0.14 -10.51
C LEU A 40 -2.98 -0.51 -10.82
N PHE A 41 -3.90 -0.52 -9.85
CA PHE A 41 -5.23 -1.10 -10.05
C PHE A 41 -6.04 -0.35 -11.12
N ASP A 42 -5.96 0.97 -11.15
CA ASP A 42 -6.59 1.75 -12.21
C ASP A 42 -6.04 1.36 -13.58
N GLU A 43 -4.74 1.21 -13.71
CA GLU A 43 -4.09 0.78 -14.95
C GLU A 43 -4.45 -0.65 -15.36
N LEU A 44 -4.71 -1.53 -14.38
CA LEU A 44 -5.14 -2.91 -14.64
C LEU A 44 -6.64 -3.03 -14.91
N SER A 45 -7.37 -1.93 -14.91
CA SER A 45 -8.83 -1.86 -15.17
C SER A 45 -9.71 -2.36 -14.02
N PHE A 46 -9.23 -2.26 -12.78
CA PHE A 46 -10.04 -2.50 -11.59
C PHE A 46 -10.64 -1.19 -11.08
N ALA A 47 -11.94 -1.17 -10.84
CA ALA A 47 -12.63 0.01 -10.32
C ALA A 47 -12.46 0.12 -8.80
N VAL A 48 -11.41 0.83 -8.38
CA VAL A 48 -11.11 1.02 -6.95
C VAL A 48 -12.19 1.90 -6.30
N PRO A 49 -12.82 1.45 -5.19
CA PRO A 49 -13.82 2.26 -4.51
C PRO A 49 -13.21 3.52 -3.90
N ARG A 50 -14.08 4.48 -3.59
CA ARG A 50 -13.67 5.74 -2.98
C ARG A 50 -13.68 5.63 -1.45
N ALA A 51 -13.04 6.62 -0.80
CA ALA A 51 -13.00 6.80 0.65
C ALA A 51 -12.40 5.59 1.37
N ASP A 52 -12.89 5.28 2.56
CA ASP A 52 -12.28 4.28 3.44
C ASP A 52 -12.29 2.86 2.88
N ARG A 53 -13.22 2.56 2.00
CA ARG A 53 -13.31 1.23 1.37
C ARG A 53 -12.10 0.90 0.51
N ALA A 54 -11.41 1.91 -0.01
CA ALA A 54 -10.20 1.72 -0.81
C ALA A 54 -9.08 1.04 -0.01
N HIS A 55 -8.97 1.33 1.28
CA HIS A 55 -7.89 0.75 2.10
C HIS A 55 -7.95 -0.78 2.13
N GLY A 56 -9.11 -1.35 2.42
CA GLY A 56 -9.29 -2.81 2.41
C GLY A 56 -9.16 -3.41 1.01
N TYR A 57 -9.73 -2.74 0.04
CA TYR A 57 -9.69 -3.15 -1.37
C TYR A 57 -8.25 -3.33 -1.87
N LEU A 58 -7.38 -2.37 -1.57
CA LEU A 58 -6.04 -2.30 -2.16
C LEU A 58 -5.02 -3.25 -1.54
N TRP A 59 -5.25 -3.79 -0.35
CA TRP A 59 -4.36 -4.82 0.20
C TRP A 59 -4.89 -6.23 -0.04
N LEU A 60 -6.20 -6.42 0.01
CA LEU A 60 -6.80 -7.75 -0.05
C LEU A 60 -6.57 -8.43 -1.40
N ARG A 61 -6.75 -7.69 -2.49
CA ARG A 61 -6.59 -8.24 -3.83
C ARG A 61 -5.14 -8.61 -4.14
N PRO A 62 -4.15 -7.75 -3.95
CA PRO A 62 -2.76 -8.19 -4.16
C PRO A 62 -2.35 -9.32 -3.23
N ALA A 63 -2.84 -9.36 -2.00
CA ALA A 63 -2.60 -10.49 -1.09
C ALA A 63 -3.11 -11.83 -1.63
N ASN A 64 -3.95 -11.82 -2.65
CA ASN A 64 -4.52 -13.00 -3.30
C ASN A 64 -4.27 -13.01 -4.81
N ALA A 65 -3.15 -12.42 -5.25
CA ALA A 65 -2.84 -12.23 -6.66
C ALA A 65 -2.13 -13.42 -7.33
N GLY A 66 -1.86 -14.49 -6.59
CA GLY A 66 -1.24 -15.68 -7.16
C GLY A 66 0.25 -15.51 -7.51
N HIS A 67 0.90 -14.48 -7.02
CA HIS A 67 2.31 -14.19 -7.23
C HIS A 67 2.94 -13.84 -5.89
N ARG A 68 3.98 -14.56 -5.48
CA ARG A 68 4.56 -14.47 -4.14
C ARG A 68 4.90 -13.04 -3.70
N ASP A 69 5.63 -12.31 -4.53
CA ASP A 69 6.09 -10.97 -4.16
C ASP A 69 4.94 -9.96 -4.07
N VAL A 70 3.93 -10.12 -4.93
CA VAL A 70 2.74 -9.27 -4.91
C VAL A 70 1.86 -9.60 -3.69
N GLU A 71 1.73 -10.87 -3.35
CA GLU A 71 0.98 -11.28 -2.16
C GLU A 71 1.64 -10.76 -0.90
N GLU A 72 2.95 -10.82 -0.82
CA GLU A 72 3.72 -10.26 0.29
C GLU A 72 3.53 -8.74 0.38
N ALA A 73 3.59 -8.04 -0.75
CA ALA A 73 3.34 -6.60 -0.79
C ALA A 73 1.93 -6.24 -0.29
N GLY A 74 0.91 -7.00 -0.68
CA GLY A 74 -0.45 -6.79 -0.19
C GLY A 74 -0.58 -6.96 1.32
N ASN A 75 -0.01 -8.02 1.87
CA ASN A 75 -0.02 -8.27 3.31
C ASN A 75 0.77 -7.19 4.08
N ARG A 76 1.89 -6.75 3.53
CA ARG A 76 2.68 -5.66 4.13
C ARG A 76 1.95 -4.32 4.07
N LEU A 77 1.20 -4.06 3.01
CA LEU A 77 0.38 -2.85 2.91
C LEU A 77 -0.68 -2.82 4.01
N ASN A 78 -1.31 -3.96 4.30
CA ASN A 78 -2.26 -4.07 5.41
C ASN A 78 -1.59 -3.84 6.77
N ALA A 79 -0.42 -4.42 6.99
CA ALA A 79 0.34 -4.21 8.22
C ALA A 79 0.75 -2.73 8.39
N LEU A 80 1.20 -2.10 7.31
CA LEU A 80 1.57 -0.69 7.31
C LEU A 80 0.36 0.22 7.57
N ARG A 81 -0.82 -0.14 7.07
CA ARG A 81 -2.07 0.57 7.37
C ARG A 81 -2.36 0.56 8.87
N ARG A 82 -2.19 -0.57 9.53
CA ARG A 82 -2.38 -0.68 10.99
C ARG A 82 -1.40 0.22 11.75
N GLU A 83 -0.16 0.26 11.32
CA GLU A 83 0.85 1.13 11.94
C GLU A 83 0.55 2.61 11.71
N ARG A 84 0.05 2.96 10.54
CA ARG A 84 -0.42 4.32 10.25
C ARG A 84 -1.59 4.70 11.16
N ASN A 85 -2.54 3.80 11.38
CA ASN A 85 -3.65 4.06 12.29
C ASN A 85 -3.16 4.30 13.72
N ARG A 86 -2.19 3.51 14.18
CA ARG A 86 -1.56 3.73 15.49
C ARG A 86 -0.86 5.09 15.56
N ALA A 87 -0.09 5.42 14.53
CA ALA A 87 0.68 6.67 14.49
C ALA A 87 -0.23 7.90 14.50
N ASP A 88 -1.37 7.83 13.79
CA ASP A 88 -2.29 8.97 13.67
C ASP A 88 -3.27 9.07 14.83
N TYR A 89 -3.66 7.96 15.45
CA TYR A 89 -4.82 7.95 16.36
C TYR A 89 -4.55 7.39 17.76
N ASP A 90 -3.43 6.71 18.01
CA ASP A 90 -3.15 6.14 19.33
C ASP A 90 -2.08 6.94 20.09
N PRO A 91 -2.46 7.81 21.03
CA PRO A 91 -1.50 8.60 21.78
C PRO A 91 -0.74 7.82 22.84
N HIS A 92 -1.16 6.57 23.15
CA HIS A 92 -0.56 5.74 24.18
C HIS A 92 0.60 4.89 23.66
N VAL A 93 0.74 4.77 22.35
CA VAL A 93 1.86 4.05 21.72
C VAL A 93 2.95 5.05 21.37
N PHE A 94 4.19 4.79 21.81
CA PHE A 94 5.32 5.63 21.42
C PHE A 94 5.85 5.21 20.05
N VAL A 95 5.92 6.16 19.12
CA VAL A 95 6.52 5.97 17.81
C VAL A 95 7.90 6.62 17.82
N SER A 96 8.95 5.79 17.83
CA SER A 96 10.34 6.25 17.79
C SER A 96 10.78 6.59 16.38
N GLN A 97 11.90 7.28 16.26
CA GLN A 97 12.54 7.51 14.97
C GLN A 97 12.88 6.20 14.25
N ALA A 98 13.38 5.20 14.99
CA ALA A 98 13.72 3.89 14.44
C ALA A 98 12.48 3.18 13.87
N ILE A 99 11.34 3.27 14.56
CA ILE A 99 10.06 2.74 14.08
C ILE A 99 9.64 3.45 12.79
N ALA A 100 9.72 4.78 12.76
CA ALA A 100 9.37 5.55 11.56
C ALA A 100 10.24 5.17 10.36
N ARG A 101 11.55 5.02 10.55
CA ARG A 101 12.46 4.58 9.49
C ARG A 101 12.17 3.17 9.00
N THR A 102 11.81 2.26 9.90
CA THR A 102 11.42 0.89 9.52
C THR A 102 10.19 0.92 8.63
N HIS A 103 9.16 1.68 8.99
CA HIS A 103 7.93 1.74 8.18
C HIS A 103 8.14 2.48 6.87
N LEU A 104 9.00 3.48 6.82
CA LEU A 104 9.40 4.11 5.57
C LEU A 104 10.04 3.09 4.62
N GLN A 105 10.96 2.28 5.12
CA GLN A 105 11.61 1.23 4.33
C GLN A 105 10.59 0.19 3.84
N ARG A 106 9.62 -0.18 4.67
CA ARG A 106 8.52 -1.09 4.27
C ARG A 106 7.70 -0.53 3.13
N ALA A 107 7.37 0.77 3.18
CA ALA A 107 6.66 1.43 2.09
C ALA A 107 7.46 1.40 0.79
N GLU A 108 8.76 1.64 0.85
CA GLU A 108 9.65 1.56 -0.32
C GLU A 108 9.67 0.17 -0.93
N GLU A 109 9.74 -0.87 -0.09
CA GLU A 109 9.72 -2.28 -0.53
C GLU A 109 8.39 -2.65 -1.20
N ILE A 110 7.27 -2.20 -0.64
CA ILE A 110 5.94 -2.39 -1.23
C ILE A 110 5.88 -1.76 -2.62
N ILE A 111 6.33 -0.52 -2.74
CA ILE A 111 6.31 0.22 -4.00
C ILE A 111 7.18 -0.49 -5.05
N GLN A 112 8.37 -0.95 -4.68
CA GLN A 112 9.25 -1.68 -5.59
C GLN A 112 8.58 -2.97 -6.11
N ALA A 113 7.93 -3.72 -5.23
CA ALA A 113 7.23 -4.94 -5.62
C ALA A 113 6.06 -4.66 -6.57
N LEU A 114 5.28 -3.61 -6.31
CA LEU A 114 4.16 -3.21 -7.16
C LEU A 114 4.65 -2.68 -8.51
N ASP A 115 5.72 -1.92 -8.54
CA ASP A 115 6.31 -1.44 -9.79
C ASP A 115 6.82 -2.60 -10.66
N ALA A 116 7.46 -3.59 -10.06
CA ALA A 116 7.90 -4.79 -10.76
C ALA A 116 6.71 -5.58 -11.32
N ALA A 117 5.60 -5.62 -10.58
CA ALA A 117 4.39 -6.32 -10.99
C ALA A 117 3.63 -5.63 -12.13
N ALA A 118 3.90 -4.35 -12.39
CA ALA A 118 3.30 -3.61 -13.50
C ALA A 118 3.84 -4.03 -14.86
N ILE A 119 4.88 -4.85 -14.90
CA ILE A 119 5.61 -5.27 -16.09
C ILE A 119 5.25 -6.73 -16.43
N GLU A 120 5.07 -7.01 -17.73
CA GLU A 120 4.83 -8.40 -18.18
C GLU A 120 6.06 -9.29 -17.91
N PRO A 121 5.89 -10.59 -17.62
CA PRO A 121 4.63 -11.35 -17.63
C PRO A 121 3.80 -11.27 -16.35
N VAL A 122 4.33 -10.69 -15.28
CA VAL A 122 3.68 -10.64 -13.96
C VAL A 122 2.36 -9.86 -14.03
N ARG A 123 2.34 -8.77 -14.79
CA ARG A 123 1.15 -7.93 -14.96
C ARG A 123 -0.09 -8.74 -15.34
N SER A 124 -0.01 -9.55 -16.38
CA SER A 124 -1.13 -10.41 -16.82
C SER A 124 -1.44 -11.50 -15.81
N GLN A 125 -0.43 -12.09 -15.19
CA GLN A 125 -0.61 -13.16 -14.21
C GLN A 125 -1.43 -12.67 -13.01
N ILE A 126 -1.06 -11.52 -12.43
CA ILE A 126 -1.77 -10.98 -11.28
C ILE A 126 -3.17 -10.49 -11.66
N THR A 127 -3.32 -9.89 -12.83
CA THR A 127 -4.64 -9.45 -13.31
C THR A 127 -5.60 -10.62 -13.41
N ASP A 128 -5.19 -11.71 -14.04
CA ASP A 128 -6.03 -12.90 -14.19
C ASP A 128 -6.37 -13.52 -12.83
N ALA A 129 -5.39 -13.64 -11.94
CA ALA A 129 -5.61 -14.21 -10.60
C ALA A 129 -6.57 -13.36 -9.77
N MET A 130 -6.43 -12.03 -9.81
CA MET A 130 -7.31 -11.14 -9.07
C MET A 130 -8.73 -11.12 -9.62
N LYS A 131 -8.90 -11.25 -10.94
CA LYS A 131 -10.23 -11.41 -11.56
C LYS A 131 -10.92 -12.68 -11.05
N LEU A 132 -10.19 -13.79 -10.98
CA LEU A 132 -10.71 -15.05 -10.43
C LEU A 132 -11.07 -14.92 -8.96
N TYR A 133 -10.25 -14.26 -8.18
CA TYR A 133 -10.49 -14.02 -6.76
C TYR A 133 -11.77 -13.18 -6.55
N GLU A 134 -11.97 -12.13 -7.33
CA GLU A 134 -13.20 -11.33 -7.29
C GLU A 134 -14.43 -12.19 -7.63
N ARG A 135 -14.32 -13.02 -8.67
CA ARG A 135 -15.43 -13.84 -9.14
C ARG A 135 -15.77 -14.96 -8.16
N ASP A 136 -14.77 -15.71 -7.70
CA ASP A 136 -14.98 -16.96 -7.00
C ASP A 136 -15.04 -16.82 -5.48
N VAL A 137 -14.33 -15.86 -4.91
CA VAL A 137 -14.24 -15.66 -3.46
C VAL A 137 -15.04 -14.45 -3.00
N LEU A 138 -14.76 -13.27 -3.57
CA LEU A 138 -15.42 -12.03 -3.14
C LEU A 138 -16.87 -11.91 -3.66
N LYS A 139 -17.17 -12.57 -4.79
CA LYS A 139 -18.45 -12.44 -5.49
C LYS A 139 -18.78 -10.98 -5.81
N ASP A 140 -17.76 -10.21 -6.13
CA ASP A 140 -17.84 -8.79 -6.41
C ASP A 140 -16.83 -8.43 -7.50
N MET A 141 -17.34 -8.32 -8.75
CA MET A 141 -16.52 -8.06 -9.93
C MET A 141 -16.36 -6.57 -10.14
N THR A 142 -15.16 -6.06 -9.89
CA THR A 142 -14.83 -4.65 -10.13
C THR A 142 -13.97 -4.46 -11.39
N TRP A 143 -13.41 -5.54 -11.92
CA TRP A 143 -12.65 -5.48 -13.16
C TRP A 143 -13.58 -5.30 -14.36
N HIS A 144 -13.18 -4.43 -15.29
CA HIS A 144 -13.88 -4.23 -16.56
C HIS A 144 -12.88 -3.83 -17.64
N PRO A 145 -13.06 -4.31 -18.89
CA PRO A 145 -12.15 -3.98 -19.98
C PRO A 145 -12.15 -2.49 -20.35
#